data_5f87b067bb9effb0bad5ea54309333cd
#
_entry.id   5f87b067bb9effb0bad5ea54309333cd
#
_cell.length_a   1.000
_cell.length_b   1.000
_cell.length_c   1.000
_cell.angle_alpha   90.00
_cell.angle_beta   90.00
_cell.angle_gamma   90.00
#
_symmetry.space_group_name_H-M   'P 1'
#
loop_
_entity.id
_entity.type
_entity.pdbx_description
1 polymer ?
#
loop_
_entity_poly.entity_id
_entity_poly.type
_entity_poly.pdbx_seq_one_letter_code
_entity_poly.pdbx_strand_id
1 'polypeptide(L)'
;GAGVSPYYTLGGPILMQMNTDAEKYIDPLSDILMNIPEGTTGSSIVSSIMSLSSALVYRDYTVESIVEEDNLLDYEKSMIGRYFADNNLDVFKEVPLHEGKTDTVALIAKTKENASGVFVQATDSVTVWAEGRILDELNPSLRQFLKMDSDDVVTWYLPDMIKGISLTLPELKVGEEATILFSSGMGYGYRGSRNYDGTYVVPAYSTLLFKVKIVDTKENPKKE
;
A
#
# COMPACT_ATOMS: atom_id res chain seq x y z
N GLY A 1 30.09 5.44 3.34
CA GLY A 1 29.32 5.38 2.11
C GLY A 1 27.93 4.90 2.46
N ALA A 2 26.91 5.69 2.16
CA ALA A 2 25.53 5.26 2.31
C ALA A 2 25.30 4.06 1.37
N GLY A 3 24.97 2.91 1.93
CA GLY A 3 24.63 1.74 1.13
C GLY A 3 23.32 2.00 0.40
N VAL A 4 23.35 1.94 -0.91
CA VAL A 4 22.16 1.92 -1.76
C VAL A 4 21.38 0.66 -1.39
N SER A 5 20.12 0.81 -1.03
CA SER A 5 19.25 -0.31 -0.72
C SER A 5 18.51 -0.69 -2.00
N PRO A 6 18.89 -1.78 -2.69
CA PRO A 6 18.18 -2.20 -3.90
C PRO A 6 16.79 -2.73 -3.55
N TYR A 7 15.81 -2.40 -4.37
CA TYR A 7 14.44 -2.89 -4.27
C TYR A 7 14.21 -3.98 -5.30
N TYR A 8 13.57 -5.07 -4.90
CA TYR A 8 13.27 -6.19 -5.79
C TYR A 8 11.77 -6.45 -5.84
N THR A 9 11.24 -6.69 -7.03
CA THR A 9 9.86 -7.14 -7.22
C THR A 9 9.87 -8.62 -7.54
N LEU A 10 9.23 -9.44 -6.72
CA LEU A 10 9.12 -10.87 -6.89
C LEU A 10 7.70 -11.25 -7.30
N GLY A 11 7.52 -11.75 -8.51
CA GLY A 11 6.35 -12.50 -8.98
C GLY A 11 4.97 -11.94 -8.61
N GLY A 12 4.73 -10.68 -8.89
CA GLY A 12 3.65 -9.85 -8.37
C GLY A 12 4.23 -8.80 -7.43
N PRO A 13 3.49 -7.78 -7.01
CA PRO A 13 4.03 -6.62 -6.33
C PRO A 13 4.53 -6.96 -4.92
N ILE A 14 5.70 -7.57 -4.83
CA ILE A 14 6.46 -7.72 -3.60
C ILE A 14 7.67 -6.81 -3.75
N LEU A 15 7.57 -5.59 -3.24
CA LEU A 15 8.71 -4.74 -2.97
C LEU A 15 9.37 -5.27 -1.71
N MET A 16 10.55 -5.87 -1.84
CA MET A 16 11.37 -6.24 -0.70
C MET A 16 12.47 -5.21 -0.53
N GLN A 17 12.38 -4.38 0.49
CA GLN A 17 13.53 -3.60 0.93
C GLN A 17 14.47 -4.56 1.65
N MET A 18 15.67 -4.70 1.14
CA MET A 18 16.72 -5.45 1.80
C MET A 18 17.54 -4.47 2.64
N ASN A 19 17.39 -4.58 3.96
CA ASN A 19 18.20 -3.81 4.88
C ASN A 19 19.56 -4.51 5.04
N THR A 20 20.59 -3.93 4.44
CA THR A 20 21.95 -4.45 4.51
C THR A 20 22.60 -4.27 5.89
N ASP A 21 21.98 -3.55 6.80
CA ASP A 21 22.52 -3.27 8.15
C ASP A 21 21.98 -4.25 9.23
N ALA A 22 21.08 -5.16 8.88
CA ALA A 22 20.61 -6.14 9.83
C ALA A 22 21.57 -7.33 9.90
N GLU A 23 22.48 -7.34 10.85
CA GLU A 23 23.38 -8.46 11.18
C GLU A 23 22.66 -9.77 11.57
N LYS A 24 21.33 -9.83 11.48
CA LYS A 24 20.54 -10.99 11.91
C LYS A 24 19.37 -11.24 10.98
N TYR A 25 19.47 -12.29 10.23
CA TYR A 25 18.47 -12.87 9.37
C TYR A 25 18.51 -12.36 7.92
N ILE A 26 19.48 -12.82 7.18
CA ILE A 26 19.41 -12.79 5.72
C ILE A 26 18.50 -13.98 5.34
N ASP A 27 17.32 -13.67 4.79
CA ASP A 27 16.53 -14.70 4.10
C ASP A 27 17.43 -15.26 3.00
N PRO A 28 17.68 -16.60 2.93
CA PRO A 28 18.52 -17.19 1.90
C PRO A 28 18.12 -16.82 0.47
N LEU A 29 16.83 -16.50 0.26
CA LEU A 29 16.34 -15.99 -1.01
C LEU A 29 16.88 -14.60 -1.29
N SER A 30 17.04 -13.75 -0.28
CA SER A 30 17.58 -12.39 -0.43
C SER A 30 19.02 -12.42 -0.94
N ASP A 31 19.86 -13.28 -0.39
CA ASP A 31 21.26 -13.42 -0.85
C ASP A 31 21.34 -13.89 -2.30
N ILE A 32 20.48 -14.79 -2.70
CA ILE A 32 20.39 -15.27 -4.08
C ILE A 32 19.97 -14.13 -5.00
N LEU A 33 18.95 -13.38 -4.65
CA LEU A 33 18.39 -12.31 -5.47
C LEU A 33 19.34 -11.12 -5.65
N MET A 34 20.19 -10.84 -4.66
CA MET A 34 21.20 -9.76 -4.74
C MET A 34 22.19 -9.92 -5.90
N ASN A 35 22.35 -11.14 -6.41
CA ASN A 35 23.36 -11.48 -7.41
C ASN A 35 22.77 -12.03 -8.72
N ILE A 36 21.47 -11.99 -8.88
CA ILE A 36 20.79 -12.53 -10.06
C ILE A 36 20.43 -11.42 -11.05
N PRO A 37 20.82 -11.53 -12.32
CA PRO A 37 20.44 -10.57 -13.35
C PRO A 37 18.92 -10.52 -13.57
N GLU A 38 18.45 -9.36 -14.02
CA GLU A 38 17.09 -9.17 -14.51
C GLU A 38 16.76 -10.21 -15.61
N GLY A 39 15.51 -10.67 -15.63
CA GLY A 39 15.05 -11.70 -16.56
C GLY A 39 15.37 -13.14 -16.14
N THR A 40 16.07 -13.34 -15.03
CA THR A 40 16.39 -14.68 -14.53
C THR A 40 15.18 -15.35 -13.88
N THR A 41 14.91 -16.59 -14.27
CA THR A 41 13.94 -17.49 -13.60
C THR A 41 14.66 -18.53 -12.79
N GLY A 42 14.10 -18.89 -11.64
CA GLY A 42 14.70 -19.94 -10.81
C GLY A 42 13.73 -20.50 -9.78
N SER A 43 14.19 -21.54 -9.11
CA SER A 43 13.47 -22.15 -7.99
C SER A 43 14.38 -22.20 -6.78
N SER A 44 13.89 -21.87 -5.61
CA SER A 44 14.62 -22.02 -4.37
C SER A 44 13.84 -22.83 -3.34
N ILE A 45 14.57 -23.54 -2.49
CA ILE A 45 14.02 -24.25 -1.34
C ILE A 45 14.26 -23.37 -0.12
N VAL A 46 13.19 -22.86 0.49
CA VAL A 46 13.27 -22.09 1.73
C VAL A 46 12.83 -22.99 2.87
N SER A 47 13.74 -23.29 3.78
CA SER A 47 13.38 -23.96 5.04
C SER A 47 12.84 -22.91 6.01
N SER A 48 11.57 -22.98 6.36
CA SER A 48 11.03 -22.17 7.45
C SER A 48 11.45 -22.76 8.78
N ILE A 49 12.28 -22.03 9.53
CA ILE A 49 12.73 -22.41 10.89
C ILE A 49 11.66 -22.08 11.95
N MET A 50 10.53 -21.49 11.56
CA MET A 50 9.54 -20.97 12.51
C MET A 50 8.36 -21.90 12.82
N SER A 51 8.36 -23.15 12.35
CA SER A 51 7.34 -24.11 12.75
C SER A 51 8.00 -25.43 13.14
N LEU A 52 7.48 -26.05 14.18
CA LEU A 52 7.86 -27.39 14.66
C LEU A 52 7.61 -28.52 13.63
N SER A 53 7.17 -28.20 12.45
CA SER A 53 7.10 -29.07 11.29
C SER A 53 8.09 -28.56 10.22
N SER A 54 9.10 -29.35 9.91
CA SER A 54 10.06 -29.12 8.82
C SER A 54 9.38 -29.29 7.46
N ALA A 55 8.54 -28.33 7.09
CA ALA A 55 7.98 -28.28 5.75
C ALA A 55 8.99 -27.62 4.81
N LEU A 56 9.42 -28.34 3.77
CA LEU A 56 10.17 -27.75 2.67
C LEU A 56 9.20 -26.92 1.82
N VAL A 57 9.44 -25.62 1.75
CA VAL A 57 8.68 -24.71 0.88
C VAL A 57 9.48 -24.50 -0.40
N TYR A 58 8.93 -24.91 -1.52
CA TYR A 58 9.46 -24.60 -2.85
C TYR A 58 8.89 -23.26 -3.29
N ARG A 59 9.75 -22.37 -3.78
CA ARG A 59 9.36 -21.10 -4.37
C ARG A 59 9.98 -20.96 -5.74
N ASP A 60 9.14 -20.80 -6.75
CA ASP A 60 9.55 -20.40 -8.07
C ASP A 60 9.53 -18.88 -8.15
N TYR A 61 10.51 -18.29 -8.80
CA TYR A 61 10.62 -16.85 -8.97
C TYR A 61 11.10 -16.49 -10.36
N THR A 62 10.71 -15.29 -10.78
CA THR A 62 11.27 -14.61 -11.96
C THR A 62 11.61 -13.18 -11.52
N VAL A 63 12.83 -12.73 -11.79
CA VAL A 63 13.23 -11.35 -11.60
C VAL A 63 12.80 -10.56 -12.83
N GLU A 64 11.69 -9.84 -12.74
CA GLU A 64 11.11 -9.10 -13.87
C GLU A 64 11.86 -7.79 -14.12
N SER A 65 12.20 -7.08 -13.07
CA SER A 65 13.01 -5.87 -13.13
C SER A 65 13.74 -5.59 -11.82
N ILE A 66 14.79 -4.80 -11.89
CA ILE A 66 15.52 -4.27 -10.75
C ILE A 66 15.44 -2.75 -10.86
N VAL A 67 14.92 -2.10 -9.84
CA VAL A 67 14.84 -0.65 -9.74
C VAL A 67 15.83 -0.18 -8.69
N GLU A 68 16.83 0.59 -9.12
CA GLU A 68 17.80 1.22 -8.23
C GLU A 68 17.36 2.65 -7.95
N GLU A 69 16.89 2.91 -6.75
CA GLU A 69 16.49 4.22 -6.28
C GLU A 69 17.16 4.51 -4.93
N ASP A 70 17.72 5.68 -4.80
CA ASP A 70 18.40 6.11 -3.57
C ASP A 70 17.42 6.26 -2.39
N ASN A 71 16.12 6.46 -2.69
CA ASN A 71 15.09 6.72 -1.72
C ASN A 71 13.75 6.11 -2.13
N LEU A 72 13.27 5.13 -1.34
CA LEU A 72 11.98 4.48 -1.57
C LEU A 72 10.83 5.50 -1.66
N LEU A 73 10.82 6.50 -0.79
CA LEU A 73 9.73 7.48 -0.75
C LEU A 73 9.66 8.30 -2.04
N ASP A 74 10.81 8.67 -2.61
CA ASP A 74 10.86 9.44 -3.87
C ASP A 74 10.39 8.57 -5.05
N TYR A 75 10.73 7.29 -5.04
CA TYR A 75 10.20 6.31 -6.00
C TYR A 75 8.66 6.19 -5.89
N GLU A 76 8.14 5.97 -4.68
CA GLU A 76 6.70 5.87 -4.45
C GLU A 76 5.96 7.15 -4.86
N LYS A 77 6.51 8.33 -4.54
CA LYS A 77 5.96 9.63 -4.98
C LYS A 77 5.94 9.76 -6.49
N SER A 78 7.00 9.33 -7.17
CA SER A 78 7.06 9.39 -8.63
C SER A 78 6.02 8.49 -9.28
N MET A 79 5.78 7.28 -8.74
CA MET A 79 4.71 6.39 -9.18
C MET A 79 3.33 7.02 -9.00
N ILE A 80 3.08 7.61 -7.83
CA ILE A 80 1.81 8.29 -7.52
C ILE A 80 1.59 9.45 -8.51
N GLY A 81 2.59 10.28 -8.72
CA GLY A 81 2.51 11.41 -9.66
C GLY A 81 2.23 10.97 -11.09
N ARG A 82 2.90 9.91 -11.57
CA ARG A 82 2.62 9.33 -12.90
C ARG A 82 1.20 8.81 -13.00
N TYR A 83 0.72 8.09 -12.00
CA TYR A 83 -0.65 7.59 -11.99
C TYR A 83 -1.68 8.72 -12.13
N PHE A 84 -1.50 9.82 -11.40
CA PHE A 84 -2.37 11.00 -11.50
C PHE A 84 -2.35 11.60 -12.91
N ALA A 85 -1.16 11.77 -13.49
CA ALA A 85 -1.00 12.30 -14.84
C ALA A 85 -1.63 11.39 -15.91
N ASP A 86 -1.35 10.10 -15.88
CA ASP A 86 -1.81 9.13 -16.86
C ASP A 86 -3.33 8.91 -16.83
N ASN A 87 -3.96 9.14 -15.66
CA ASN A 87 -5.41 9.02 -15.50
C ASN A 87 -6.15 10.37 -15.52
N ASN A 88 -5.46 11.47 -15.83
CA ASN A 88 -6.00 12.84 -15.87
C ASN A 88 -6.74 13.18 -14.55
N LEU A 89 -6.14 12.87 -13.43
CA LEU A 89 -6.68 13.17 -12.11
C LEU A 89 -6.11 14.49 -11.60
N ASP A 90 -7.00 15.40 -11.22
CA ASP A 90 -6.61 16.65 -10.56
C ASP A 90 -6.44 16.42 -9.06
N VAL A 91 -5.33 16.92 -8.51
CA VAL A 91 -5.11 16.88 -7.06
C VAL A 91 -6.05 17.86 -6.37
N PHE A 92 -7.05 17.32 -5.67
CA PHE A 92 -7.92 18.11 -4.80
C PHE A 92 -7.18 18.55 -3.54
N LYS A 93 -6.46 17.63 -2.90
CA LYS A 93 -5.74 17.91 -1.66
C LYS A 93 -4.56 16.95 -1.47
N GLU A 94 -3.49 17.51 -0.87
CA GLU A 94 -2.39 16.75 -0.29
C GLU A 94 -2.57 16.68 1.22
N VAL A 95 -2.51 15.48 1.79
CA VAL A 95 -2.68 15.24 3.23
C VAL A 95 -1.38 14.68 3.78
N PRO A 96 -0.63 15.42 4.59
CA PRO A 96 0.62 14.96 5.14
C PRO A 96 0.41 13.92 6.25
N LEU A 97 1.36 12.97 6.38
CA LEU A 97 1.39 12.03 7.50
C LEU A 97 1.60 12.76 8.84
N HIS A 98 2.45 13.79 8.83
CA HIS A 98 2.74 14.63 9.98
C HIS A 98 2.50 16.10 9.61
N GLU A 99 1.77 16.79 10.45
CA GLU A 99 1.48 18.20 10.24
C GLU A 99 2.75 19.02 10.06
N GLY A 100 2.74 19.89 9.05
CA GLY A 100 3.89 20.76 8.73
C GLY A 100 5.06 20.06 8.01
N LYS A 101 4.94 18.77 7.67
CA LYS A 101 5.92 18.05 6.85
C LYS A 101 5.32 17.64 5.51
N THR A 102 6.13 17.64 4.47
CA THR A 102 5.73 17.28 3.10
C THR A 102 6.46 16.06 2.57
N ASP A 103 7.22 15.37 3.44
CA ASP A 103 7.98 14.18 3.08
C ASP A 103 7.09 13.00 2.72
N THR A 104 6.04 12.76 3.49
CA THR A 104 5.08 11.66 3.27
C THR A 104 3.68 12.23 3.21
N VAL A 105 3.08 12.21 2.02
CA VAL A 105 1.74 12.76 1.76
C VAL A 105 0.86 11.74 1.06
N ALA A 106 -0.45 11.82 1.33
CA ALA A 106 -1.48 11.19 0.52
C ALA A 106 -2.06 12.21 -0.44
N LEU A 107 -2.32 11.80 -1.68
CA LEU A 107 -2.99 12.62 -2.70
C LEU A 107 -4.43 12.17 -2.85
N ILE A 108 -5.34 13.14 -2.86
CA ILE A 108 -6.78 12.94 -3.06
C ILE A 108 -7.19 13.60 -4.38
N ALA A 109 -7.86 12.83 -5.25
CA ALA A 109 -8.59 13.36 -6.39
C ALA A 109 -10.10 13.09 -6.19
N LYS A 110 -10.93 14.13 -6.18
CA LYS A 110 -12.38 13.96 -6.15
C LYS A 110 -12.87 13.58 -7.54
N THR A 111 -13.59 12.48 -7.64
CA THR A 111 -14.23 12.03 -8.88
C THR A 111 -15.71 12.38 -8.91
N LYS A 112 -16.29 12.69 -7.74
CA LYS A 112 -17.63 13.22 -7.57
C LYS A 112 -17.69 14.10 -6.34
N GLU A 113 -18.29 15.28 -6.49
CA GLU A 113 -18.48 16.23 -5.40
C GLU A 113 -19.91 16.20 -4.86
N ASN A 114 -20.05 16.53 -3.57
CA ASN A 114 -21.34 16.81 -2.92
C ASN A 114 -21.23 18.04 -2.02
N ALA A 115 -21.61 19.19 -2.54
CA ALA A 115 -21.50 20.46 -1.81
C ALA A 115 -22.30 20.47 -0.49
N SER A 116 -23.43 19.76 -0.44
CA SER A 116 -24.35 19.70 0.72
C SER A 116 -24.06 18.55 1.68
N GLY A 117 -23.09 17.70 1.36
CA GLY A 117 -22.72 16.58 2.21
C GLY A 117 -22.11 17.02 3.55
N VAL A 118 -22.32 16.21 4.58
CA VAL A 118 -21.69 16.40 5.89
C VAL A 118 -20.25 15.91 5.83
N PHE A 119 -19.31 16.66 6.42
CA PHE A 119 -17.93 16.24 6.53
C PHE A 119 -17.77 15.06 7.47
N VAL A 120 -16.94 14.12 7.08
CA VAL A 120 -16.47 13.04 7.93
C VAL A 120 -15.57 13.65 9.02
N GLN A 121 -15.70 13.17 10.26
CA GLN A 121 -14.82 13.55 11.36
C GLN A 121 -13.77 12.44 11.61
N ALA A 122 -12.59 12.84 12.10
CA ALA A 122 -11.48 11.90 12.35
C ALA A 122 -11.79 10.77 13.34
N THR A 123 -12.83 10.95 14.16
CA THR A 123 -13.28 9.97 15.19
C THR A 123 -14.51 9.17 14.79
N ASP A 124 -14.99 9.38 13.56
CA ASP A 124 -16.23 8.74 13.09
C ASP A 124 -16.06 7.27 12.73
N SER A 125 -17.21 6.59 12.76
CA SER A 125 -17.44 5.37 12.01
C SER A 125 -18.05 5.75 10.65
N VAL A 126 -17.34 5.45 9.57
CA VAL A 126 -17.69 5.85 8.21
C VAL A 126 -18.13 4.63 7.40
N THR A 127 -19.32 4.69 6.83
CA THR A 127 -19.82 3.69 5.89
C THR A 127 -19.37 4.05 4.48
N VAL A 128 -18.64 3.15 3.84
CA VAL A 128 -18.04 3.38 2.52
C VAL A 128 -18.28 2.19 1.59
N TRP A 129 -18.38 2.46 0.31
CA TRP A 129 -17.96 1.53 -0.72
C TRP A 129 -16.46 1.76 -1.00
N ALA A 130 -15.68 0.70 -1.19
CA ALA A 130 -14.26 0.84 -1.42
C ALA A 130 -13.69 -0.24 -2.35
N GLU A 131 -12.71 0.17 -3.13
CA GLU A 131 -11.82 -0.69 -3.90
C GLU A 131 -10.38 -0.34 -3.53
N GLY A 132 -9.56 -1.34 -3.20
CA GLY A 132 -8.15 -1.19 -2.85
C GLY A 132 -7.25 -1.93 -3.82
N ARG A 133 -6.24 -1.24 -4.34
CA ARG A 133 -5.25 -1.80 -5.26
C ARG A 133 -3.83 -1.44 -4.82
N ILE A 134 -2.89 -2.29 -5.20
CA ILE A 134 -1.47 -2.01 -5.07
C ILE A 134 -1.03 -1.32 -6.35
N LEU A 135 -0.43 -0.14 -6.24
CA LEU A 135 0.16 0.55 -7.37
C LEU A 135 1.48 -0.13 -7.74
N ASP A 136 1.55 -0.64 -8.96
CA ASP A 136 2.71 -1.35 -9.49
C ASP A 136 2.89 -0.96 -10.97
N GLU A 137 4.05 -0.41 -11.31
CA GLU A 137 4.36 0.01 -12.67
C GLU A 137 4.52 -1.14 -13.65
N LEU A 138 4.97 -2.28 -13.15
CA LEU A 138 5.21 -3.48 -13.96
C LEU A 138 3.92 -4.25 -14.26
N ASN A 139 2.86 -3.99 -13.49
CA ASN A 139 1.57 -4.63 -13.65
C ASN A 139 0.45 -3.61 -13.84
N PRO A 140 0.16 -3.21 -15.09
CA PRO A 140 -0.87 -2.21 -15.37
C PRO A 140 -2.28 -2.62 -14.93
N SER A 141 -2.53 -3.90 -14.68
CA SER A 141 -3.81 -4.38 -14.14
C SER A 141 -3.99 -4.11 -12.65
N LEU A 142 -2.99 -3.57 -11.99
CA LEU A 142 -2.95 -3.23 -10.56
C LEU A 142 -3.59 -4.30 -9.68
N ARG A 143 -2.77 -5.02 -8.90
CA ARG A 143 -3.26 -6.08 -8.02
C ARG A 143 -4.31 -5.55 -7.04
N GLN A 144 -5.52 -6.06 -7.18
CA GLN A 144 -6.65 -5.73 -6.31
C GLN A 144 -6.60 -6.60 -5.04
N PHE A 145 -6.55 -5.96 -3.87
CA PHE A 145 -6.58 -6.65 -2.58
C PHE A 145 -7.89 -6.43 -1.82
N LEU A 146 -8.65 -5.39 -2.17
CA LEU A 146 -9.98 -5.11 -1.67
C LEU A 146 -10.91 -4.89 -2.86
N LYS A 147 -11.99 -5.67 -2.94
CA LYS A 147 -13.05 -5.52 -3.92
C LYS A 147 -14.38 -5.68 -3.24
N MET A 148 -15.25 -4.72 -3.47
CA MET A 148 -16.65 -4.77 -3.06
C MET A 148 -17.55 -4.76 -4.29
N ASP A 149 -18.67 -5.45 -4.25
CA ASP A 149 -19.69 -5.34 -5.30
C ASP A 149 -20.33 -3.93 -5.23
N SER A 150 -20.98 -3.50 -6.31
CA SER A 150 -21.45 -2.10 -6.47
C SER A 150 -22.37 -1.62 -5.35
N ASP A 151 -23.10 -2.53 -4.74
CA ASP A 151 -24.13 -2.24 -3.72
C ASP A 151 -23.64 -2.59 -2.29
N ASP A 152 -22.46 -3.19 -2.18
CA ASP A 152 -21.86 -3.51 -0.90
C ASP A 152 -21.30 -2.27 -0.23
N VAL A 153 -21.36 -2.26 1.10
CA VAL A 153 -20.74 -1.23 1.92
C VAL A 153 -20.12 -1.85 3.16
N VAL A 154 -19.09 -1.21 3.67
CA VAL A 154 -18.43 -1.56 4.92
C VAL A 154 -18.36 -0.34 5.82
N THR A 155 -18.40 -0.55 7.13
CA THR A 155 -18.22 0.52 8.10
C THR A 155 -16.82 0.43 8.71
N TRP A 156 -16.05 1.51 8.56
CA TRP A 156 -14.71 1.66 9.11
C TRP A 156 -14.73 2.62 10.29
N TYR A 157 -14.15 2.22 11.40
CA TYR A 157 -13.84 3.13 12.51
C TYR A 157 -12.49 3.80 12.21
N LEU A 158 -12.51 5.08 11.89
CA LEU A 158 -11.34 5.78 11.33
C LEU A 158 -10.09 5.73 12.22
N PRO A 159 -10.18 5.85 13.55
CA PRO A 159 -9.00 5.75 14.41
C PRO A 159 -8.22 4.42 14.30
N ASP A 160 -8.89 3.33 13.88
CA ASP A 160 -8.28 2.01 13.74
C ASP A 160 -7.76 1.74 12.31
N MET A 161 -8.00 2.66 11.39
CA MET A 161 -7.60 2.50 9.99
C MET A 161 -6.14 2.90 9.76
N ILE A 162 -5.55 2.36 8.68
CA ILE A 162 -4.24 2.82 8.20
C ILE A 162 -4.24 4.32 7.95
N LYS A 163 -3.09 4.97 8.12
CA LYS A 163 -2.98 6.44 8.10
C LYS A 163 -3.44 7.06 6.79
N GLY A 164 -3.17 6.40 5.66
CA GLY A 164 -3.66 6.85 4.36
C GLY A 164 -5.19 7.00 4.30
N ILE A 165 -5.93 6.16 5.02
CA ILE A 165 -7.39 6.23 5.09
C ILE A 165 -7.85 7.16 6.22
N SER A 166 -7.32 7.00 7.44
CA SER A 166 -7.79 7.76 8.61
C SER A 166 -7.54 9.26 8.50
N LEU A 167 -6.51 9.68 7.74
CA LEU A 167 -6.19 11.09 7.53
C LEU A 167 -6.88 11.70 6.30
N THR A 168 -7.24 10.88 5.30
CA THR A 168 -7.80 11.40 4.05
C THR A 168 -9.33 11.44 4.03
N LEU A 169 -10.03 10.48 4.66
CA LEU A 169 -11.48 10.48 4.65
C LEU A 169 -12.10 11.71 5.36
N PRO A 170 -11.49 12.32 6.39
CA PRO A 170 -11.99 13.58 6.97
C PRO A 170 -11.99 14.77 6.01
N GLU A 171 -11.30 14.69 4.89
CA GLU A 171 -11.31 15.72 3.83
C GLU A 171 -12.49 15.57 2.86
N LEU A 172 -13.28 14.52 3.02
CA LEU A 172 -14.40 14.16 2.18
C LEU A 172 -15.74 14.33 2.93
N LYS A 173 -16.79 14.42 2.14
CA LYS A 173 -18.17 14.53 2.63
C LYS A 173 -18.99 13.30 2.22
N VAL A 174 -20.06 13.06 2.95
CA VAL A 174 -21.07 12.06 2.56
C VAL A 174 -21.58 12.35 1.15
N GLY A 175 -21.62 11.33 0.31
CA GLY A 175 -22.02 11.38 -1.10
C GLY A 175 -20.88 11.72 -2.07
N GLU A 176 -19.68 12.06 -1.59
CA GLU A 176 -18.51 12.27 -2.43
C GLU A 176 -17.83 10.93 -2.80
N GLU A 177 -17.17 10.93 -3.96
CA GLU A 177 -16.34 9.84 -4.42
C GLU A 177 -14.94 10.37 -4.71
N ALA A 178 -13.93 9.59 -4.36
CA ALA A 178 -12.54 10.00 -4.54
C ALA A 178 -11.63 8.82 -4.89
N THR A 179 -10.53 9.14 -5.59
CA THR A 179 -9.35 8.30 -5.72
C THR A 179 -8.28 8.84 -4.78
N ILE A 180 -7.75 7.97 -3.94
CA ILE A 180 -6.76 8.31 -2.92
C ILE A 180 -5.54 7.44 -3.15
N LEU A 181 -4.35 8.06 -3.25
CA LEU A 181 -3.08 7.36 -3.37
C LEU A 181 -2.14 7.81 -2.26
N PHE A 182 -1.42 6.87 -1.69
CA PHE A 182 -0.43 7.13 -0.67
C PHE A 182 0.68 6.08 -0.63
N SER A 183 1.84 6.52 -0.17
CA SER A 183 3.02 5.68 -0.02
C SER A 183 2.83 4.61 1.06
N SER A 184 3.68 3.61 1.02
CA SER A 184 3.69 2.49 1.99
C SER A 184 3.76 2.95 3.44
N GLY A 185 4.43 4.07 3.73
CA GLY A 185 4.54 4.64 5.08
C GLY A 185 3.20 5.09 5.68
N MET A 186 2.20 5.40 4.85
CA MET A 186 0.82 5.68 5.28
C MET A 186 -0.10 4.45 5.18
N GLY A 187 0.40 3.36 4.62
CA GLY A 187 -0.30 2.08 4.47
C GLY A 187 0.17 1.04 5.48
N TYR A 188 0.64 -0.10 4.97
CA TYR A 188 1.07 -1.25 5.78
C TYR A 188 2.58 -1.29 6.04
N GLY A 189 3.33 -0.32 5.50
CA GLY A 189 4.77 -0.15 5.73
C GLY A 189 5.60 -1.39 5.39
N TYR A 190 6.68 -1.58 6.15
CA TYR A 190 7.61 -2.71 5.97
C TYR A 190 7.03 -4.07 6.35
N ARG A 191 5.94 -4.11 7.09
CA ARG A 191 5.31 -5.37 7.51
C ARG A 191 4.37 -5.94 6.47
N GLY A 192 3.75 -5.09 5.65
CA GLY A 192 2.65 -5.49 4.78
C GLY A 192 1.43 -5.96 5.58
N SER A 193 0.51 -6.63 4.90
CA SER A 193 -0.65 -7.30 5.50
C SER A 193 -0.68 -8.76 5.07
N ARG A 194 -0.99 -9.67 6.00
CA ARG A 194 -0.97 -11.12 5.76
C ARG A 194 -2.25 -11.79 6.23
N ASN A 195 -2.60 -12.86 5.55
CA ASN A 195 -3.59 -13.83 6.01
C ASN A 195 -3.04 -14.67 7.18
N TYR A 196 -3.93 -15.43 7.83
CA TYR A 196 -3.56 -16.36 8.91
C TYR A 196 -2.60 -17.47 8.46
N ASP A 197 -2.60 -17.83 7.18
CA ASP A 197 -1.68 -18.80 6.58
C ASP A 197 -0.29 -18.22 6.23
N GLY A 198 -0.09 -16.93 6.51
CA GLY A 198 1.16 -16.21 6.24
C GLY A 198 1.29 -15.66 4.82
N THR A 199 0.33 -15.92 3.92
CA THR A 199 0.34 -15.34 2.57
C THR A 199 0.08 -13.84 2.61
N TYR A 200 0.77 -13.06 1.77
CA TYR A 200 0.56 -11.63 1.69
C TYR A 200 -0.76 -11.29 1.00
N VAL A 201 -1.57 -10.47 1.68
CA VAL A 201 -2.67 -9.72 1.08
C VAL A 201 -2.14 -8.44 0.46
N VAL A 202 -1.35 -7.69 1.23
CA VAL A 202 -0.60 -6.52 0.77
C VAL A 202 0.86 -6.73 1.14
N PRO A 203 1.78 -6.84 0.17
CA PRO A 203 3.20 -6.96 0.43
C PRO A 203 3.78 -5.78 1.20
N ALA A 204 4.98 -5.97 1.79
CA ALA A 204 5.73 -4.88 2.38
C ALA A 204 6.03 -3.79 1.34
N TYR A 205 6.12 -2.55 1.79
CA TYR A 205 6.47 -1.38 0.98
C TYR A 205 5.56 -1.13 -0.24
N SER A 206 4.30 -1.56 -0.17
CA SER A 206 3.33 -1.35 -1.24
C SER A 206 2.73 0.05 -1.20
N THR A 207 2.87 0.79 -2.28
CA THR A 207 2.10 2.01 -2.56
C THR A 207 0.66 1.62 -2.84
N LEU A 208 -0.30 2.32 -2.23
CA LEU A 208 -1.70 1.93 -2.29
C LEU A 208 -2.56 2.96 -3.01
N LEU A 209 -3.51 2.43 -3.77
CA LEU A 209 -4.59 3.16 -4.40
C LEU A 209 -5.91 2.69 -3.80
N PHE A 210 -6.73 3.64 -3.37
CA PHE A 210 -8.11 3.40 -2.98
C PHE A 210 -9.06 4.24 -3.83
N LYS A 211 -10.14 3.62 -4.30
CA LYS A 211 -11.33 4.33 -4.76
C LYS A 211 -12.37 4.19 -3.68
N VAL A 212 -12.96 5.29 -3.27
CA VAL A 212 -13.93 5.32 -2.18
C VAL A 212 -15.16 6.12 -2.56
N LYS A 213 -16.31 5.70 -2.01
CA LYS A 213 -17.56 6.46 -2.02
C LYS A 213 -18.04 6.54 -0.58
N ILE A 214 -18.19 7.76 -0.08
CA ILE A 214 -18.68 7.98 1.28
C ILE A 214 -20.19 7.87 1.28
N VAL A 215 -20.72 6.86 1.97
CA VAL A 215 -22.17 6.58 2.00
C VAL A 215 -22.84 7.22 3.22
N ASP A 216 -22.22 7.07 4.39
CA ASP A 216 -22.73 7.65 5.65
C ASP A 216 -21.56 7.87 6.62
N THR A 217 -21.77 8.75 7.60
CA THR A 217 -20.83 8.97 8.69
C THR A 217 -21.58 9.11 10.01
N LYS A 218 -21.04 8.53 11.07
CA LYS A 218 -21.62 8.59 12.41
C LYS A 218 -20.53 8.83 13.44
N GLU A 219 -20.79 9.81 14.29
CA GLU A 219 -19.98 10.00 15.48
C GLU A 219 -20.00 8.69 16.30
N ASN A 220 -18.81 8.19 16.60
CA ASN A 220 -18.68 7.03 17.47
C ASN A 220 -18.29 7.55 18.86
N PRO A 221 -19.21 7.54 19.85
CA PRO A 221 -18.85 7.95 21.19
C PRO A 221 -17.74 7.03 21.69
N LYS A 222 -16.63 7.64 22.16
CA LYS A 222 -15.50 6.92 22.72
C LYS A 222 -16.02 5.82 23.64
N LYS A 223 -15.59 4.58 23.42
CA LYS A 223 -15.65 3.57 24.48
C LYS A 223 -14.69 4.08 25.57
N GLU A 224 -15.26 4.59 26.65
CA GLU A 224 -14.55 4.84 27.90
C GLU A 224 -13.97 3.53 28.46
#